data_c71cd29caf6f4ed10438fe81e92b7e06
#
_entry.id   c71cd29caf6f4ed10438fe81e92b7e06
#
_cell.length_a   1.000
_cell.length_b   1.000
_cell.length_c   1.000
_cell.angle_alpha   90.00
_cell.angle_beta   90.00
_cell.angle_gamma   90.00
#
_symmetry.space_group_name_H-M   'P 1'
#
loop_
_entity.id
_entity.type
_entity.pdbx_description
1 polymer ?
#
loop_
_entity_poly.entity_id
_entity_poly.type
_entity_poly.pdbx_seq_one_letter_code
_entity_poly.pdbx_strand_id
1 'polypeptide(L)'
;MPTFFHGKDAEVYITDSGGTERNFTSYSTSVGIPAEVETAEVSTLGDDDKVYVTGLRDRTISIEGKWDGTVDGYLSGLLGGTPRAWKVFPAGSASGRPYYSGSAILTSFEVSADVGDAVGFSAEFQNSGAVTRGTV
;
A
#
# COMPACT_ATOMS: atom_id res chain seq x y z
N MET A 1 -18.29 -20.18 8.93
CA MET A 1 -18.20 -20.06 7.48
C MET A 1 -17.44 -18.82 7.07
N PRO A 2 -16.42 -18.93 6.21
CA PRO A 2 -15.70 -17.72 5.79
C PRO A 2 -16.60 -16.78 4.99
N THR A 3 -16.36 -15.49 5.16
CA THR A 3 -17.03 -14.44 4.39
C THR A 3 -16.01 -13.76 3.49
N PHE A 4 -16.24 -13.83 2.18
CA PHE A 4 -15.36 -13.23 1.20
C PHE A 4 -15.93 -11.90 0.70
N PHE A 5 -15.04 -10.97 0.39
CA PHE A 5 -15.42 -9.64 -0.06
C PHE A 5 -15.02 -9.41 -1.51
N HIS A 6 -15.82 -8.65 -2.22
CA HIS A 6 -15.50 -8.28 -3.59
C HIS A 6 -14.53 -7.08 -3.59
N GLY A 7 -13.50 -7.15 -4.45
CA GLY A 7 -12.50 -6.08 -4.54
C GLY A 7 -13.06 -4.70 -4.88
N LYS A 8 -14.24 -4.64 -5.48
CA LYS A 8 -14.90 -3.36 -5.79
C LYS A 8 -15.26 -2.54 -4.55
N ASP A 9 -15.34 -3.19 -3.39
CA ASP A 9 -15.71 -2.53 -2.13
C ASP A 9 -14.47 -1.99 -1.37
N ALA A 10 -13.27 -2.27 -1.86
CA ALA A 10 -12.05 -1.77 -1.25
C ALA A 10 -11.91 -0.26 -1.39
N GLU A 11 -11.33 0.38 -0.38
CA GLU A 11 -11.10 1.82 -0.36
C GLU A 11 -9.64 2.12 -0.02
N VAL A 12 -9.11 3.19 -0.59
CA VAL A 12 -7.72 3.63 -0.39
C VAL A 12 -7.70 5.12 -0.07
N TYR A 13 -7.01 5.47 1.00
CA TYR A 13 -6.83 6.87 1.42
C TYR A 13 -5.33 7.13 1.60
N ILE A 14 -4.85 8.25 1.09
CA ILE A 14 -3.45 8.68 1.23
C ILE A 14 -3.45 10.17 1.57
N THR A 15 -2.63 10.56 2.54
CA THR A 15 -2.45 11.96 2.90
C THR A 15 -1.55 12.64 1.87
N ASP A 16 -1.97 13.78 1.35
CA ASP A 16 -1.21 14.54 0.38
C ASP A 16 -0.08 15.36 1.02
N SER A 17 0.70 16.07 0.20
CA SER A 17 1.82 16.88 0.67
C SER A 17 1.39 18.06 1.57
N GLY A 18 0.13 18.45 1.49
CA GLY A 18 -0.43 19.50 2.35
C GLY A 18 -0.95 18.99 3.70
N GLY A 19 -0.88 17.67 3.93
CA GLY A 19 -1.34 17.06 5.18
C GLY A 19 -2.83 16.71 5.19
N THR A 20 -3.50 16.76 4.07
CA THR A 20 -4.92 16.42 3.94
C THR A 20 -5.09 14.98 3.44
N GLU A 21 -5.89 14.19 4.13
CA GLU A 21 -6.22 12.83 3.68
C GLU A 21 -7.09 12.89 2.41
N ARG A 22 -6.65 12.21 1.36
CA ARG A 22 -7.33 12.17 0.08
C ARG A 22 -7.81 10.76 -0.23
N ASN A 23 -9.03 10.67 -0.75
CA ASN A 23 -9.64 9.41 -1.15
C ASN A 23 -9.21 9.06 -2.58
N PHE A 24 -8.46 7.98 -2.73
CA PHE A 24 -7.98 7.52 -4.03
C PHE A 24 -8.82 6.40 -4.62
N THR A 25 -9.89 6.01 -3.95
CA THR A 25 -10.72 4.87 -4.34
C THR A 25 -11.25 4.98 -5.76
N SER A 26 -11.77 6.16 -6.13
CA SER A 26 -12.35 6.36 -7.46
C SER A 26 -11.34 6.42 -8.60
N TYR A 27 -10.06 6.59 -8.30
CA TYR A 27 -8.99 6.62 -9.31
C TYR A 27 -8.28 5.28 -9.42
N SER A 28 -8.38 4.43 -8.39
CA SER A 28 -7.61 3.19 -8.29
C SER A 28 -8.36 2.02 -8.91
N THR A 29 -7.66 1.21 -9.70
CA THR A 29 -8.17 -0.06 -10.23
C THR A 29 -7.61 -1.25 -9.46
N SER A 30 -6.49 -1.06 -8.77
CA SER A 30 -5.81 -2.13 -8.03
C SER A 30 -4.99 -1.54 -6.90
N VAL A 31 -4.97 -2.23 -5.77
CA VAL A 31 -4.09 -1.90 -4.64
C VAL A 31 -3.55 -3.20 -4.05
N GLY A 32 -2.26 -3.21 -3.73
CA GLY A 32 -1.61 -4.37 -3.10
C GLY A 32 -0.70 -3.92 -1.97
N ILE A 33 -0.65 -4.71 -0.92
CA ILE A 33 0.20 -4.46 0.24
C ILE A 33 0.99 -5.75 0.53
N PRO A 34 2.06 -6.04 -0.25
CA PRO A 34 2.91 -7.18 0.07
C PRO A 34 3.62 -6.97 1.40
N ALA A 35 3.74 -8.02 2.17
CA ALA A 35 4.42 -8.00 3.46
C ALA A 35 5.52 -9.06 3.45
N GLU A 36 6.72 -8.67 3.82
CA GLU A 36 7.87 -9.56 3.86
C GLU A 36 8.57 -9.43 5.20
N VAL A 37 9.25 -10.49 5.60
CA VAL A 37 10.09 -10.50 6.80
C VAL A 37 11.43 -11.12 6.45
N GLU A 38 12.49 -10.49 6.92
CA GLU A 38 13.83 -11.02 6.74
C GLU A 38 14.04 -12.21 7.68
N THR A 39 14.80 -13.20 7.22
CA THR A 39 15.21 -14.34 8.04
C THR A 39 16.72 -14.51 7.93
N ALA A 40 17.35 -14.90 9.03
CA ALA A 40 18.76 -15.23 9.05
C ALA A 40 18.93 -16.67 9.52
N GLU A 41 19.73 -17.46 8.82
CA GLU A 41 20.02 -18.83 9.17
C GLU A 41 21.02 -18.86 10.32
N VAL A 42 20.66 -19.59 11.38
CA VAL A 42 21.49 -19.75 12.58
C VAL A 42 21.78 -21.20 12.87
N SER A 43 21.68 -22.08 11.85
CA SER A 43 21.94 -23.51 11.99
C SER A 43 23.39 -23.76 12.39
N THR A 44 23.60 -24.73 13.27
CA THR A 44 24.92 -25.17 13.75
C THR A 44 25.20 -26.60 13.34
N LEU A 45 26.42 -27.06 13.59
CA LEU A 45 26.84 -28.42 13.25
C LEU A 45 26.02 -29.51 13.96
N GLY A 46 25.37 -29.18 15.07
CA GLY A 46 24.54 -30.11 15.80
C GLY A 46 23.09 -30.19 15.32
N ASP A 47 22.71 -29.35 14.35
CA ASP A 47 21.34 -29.31 13.85
C ASP A 47 21.13 -30.26 12.69
N ASP A 48 20.05 -31.02 12.74
CA ASP A 48 19.62 -31.88 11.61
C ASP A 48 18.83 -31.08 10.59
N ASP A 49 18.11 -30.06 11.03
CA ASP A 49 17.28 -29.19 10.22
C ASP A 49 17.79 -27.75 10.29
N LYS A 50 17.48 -26.96 9.25
CA LYS A 50 17.84 -25.55 9.23
C LYS A 50 17.03 -24.75 10.24
N VAL A 51 17.69 -23.87 10.96
CA VAL A 51 17.08 -22.97 11.95
C VAL A 51 17.26 -21.54 11.51
N TYR A 52 16.18 -20.74 11.59
CA TYR A 52 16.17 -19.34 11.18
C TYR A 52 15.66 -18.46 12.30
N VAL A 53 16.17 -17.23 12.36
CA VAL A 53 15.60 -16.18 13.19
C VAL A 53 14.98 -15.11 12.30
N THR A 54 13.93 -14.47 12.78
CA THR A 54 13.25 -13.41 12.04
C THR A 54 13.96 -12.07 12.24
N GLY A 55 14.04 -11.31 11.15
CA GLY A 55 14.58 -9.96 11.18
C GLY A 55 13.49 -8.90 11.06
N LEU A 56 13.80 -7.83 10.35
CA LEU A 56 12.88 -6.72 10.17
C LEU A 56 11.78 -7.05 9.15
N ARG A 57 10.61 -6.48 9.36
CA ARG A 57 9.50 -6.56 8.43
C ARG A 57 9.58 -5.45 7.42
N ASP A 58 9.21 -5.75 6.19
CA ASP A 58 9.18 -4.78 5.11
C ASP A 58 7.84 -4.83 4.41
N ARG A 59 7.29 -3.67 4.09
CA ARG A 59 6.03 -3.57 3.36
C ARG A 59 6.11 -2.46 2.33
N THR A 60 5.52 -2.75 1.18
CA THR A 60 5.35 -1.77 0.11
C THR A 60 3.86 -1.67 -0.20
N ILE A 61 3.42 -0.51 -0.67
CA ILE A 61 2.05 -0.31 -1.10
C ILE A 61 2.11 0.02 -2.60
N SER A 62 1.43 -0.78 -3.41
CA SER A 62 1.36 -0.57 -4.85
C SER A 62 -0.05 -0.21 -5.25
N ILE A 63 -0.20 0.88 -5.98
CA ILE A 63 -1.50 1.36 -6.45
C ILE A 63 -1.42 1.55 -7.95
N GLU A 64 -2.40 1.02 -8.66
CA GLU A 64 -2.57 1.24 -10.09
C GLU A 64 -3.96 1.79 -10.33
N GLY A 65 -4.11 2.66 -11.31
CA GLY A 65 -5.41 3.23 -11.59
C GLY A 65 -5.43 4.06 -12.87
N LYS A 66 -6.51 4.82 -13.01
CA LYS A 66 -6.71 5.72 -14.14
C LYS A 66 -6.23 7.11 -13.76
N TRP A 67 -5.44 7.71 -14.65
CA TRP A 67 -4.86 9.02 -14.41
C TRP A 67 -5.89 10.13 -14.57
N ASP A 68 -5.80 11.11 -13.69
CA ASP A 68 -6.60 12.33 -13.71
C ASP A 68 -5.70 13.46 -13.19
N GLY A 69 -5.93 14.69 -13.65
CA GLY A 69 -5.15 15.83 -13.18
C GLY A 69 -5.20 16.03 -11.67
N THR A 70 -6.29 15.63 -11.03
CA THR A 70 -6.44 15.71 -9.57
C THR A 70 -5.51 14.74 -8.85
N VAL A 71 -5.47 13.48 -9.28
CA VAL A 71 -4.60 12.47 -8.66
C VAL A 71 -3.13 12.78 -8.94
N ASP A 72 -2.81 13.33 -10.09
CA ASP A 72 -1.47 13.78 -10.41
C ASP A 72 -1.01 14.88 -9.44
N GLY A 73 -1.90 15.84 -9.14
CA GLY A 73 -1.61 16.90 -8.17
C GLY A 73 -1.38 16.36 -6.76
N TYR A 74 -2.06 15.29 -6.37
CA TYR A 74 -1.84 14.66 -5.06
C TYR A 74 -0.50 13.93 -4.99
N LEU A 75 -0.17 13.19 -6.02
CA LEU A 75 1.02 12.31 -6.01
C LEU A 75 2.32 13.04 -6.34
N SER A 76 2.28 14.04 -7.21
CA SER A 76 3.50 14.74 -7.65
C SER A 76 4.25 15.41 -6.50
N GLY A 77 3.54 15.90 -5.49
CA GLY A 77 4.14 16.49 -4.30
C GLY A 77 4.69 15.50 -3.28
N LEU A 78 4.38 14.22 -3.43
CA LEU A 78 4.78 13.19 -2.47
C LEU A 78 6.09 12.49 -2.83
N LEU A 79 6.50 12.57 -4.09
CA LEU A 79 7.67 11.84 -4.58
C LEU A 79 8.94 12.30 -3.85
N GLY A 80 9.58 11.38 -3.14
CA GLY A 80 10.79 11.66 -2.39
C GLY A 80 10.61 12.55 -1.17
N GLY A 81 9.37 12.82 -0.76
CA GLY A 81 9.07 13.66 0.40
C GLY A 81 9.11 12.91 1.73
N THR A 82 8.59 13.55 2.77
CA THR A 82 8.47 12.92 4.10
C THR A 82 7.39 11.83 4.09
N PRO A 83 7.47 10.84 5.00
CA PRO A 83 6.42 9.83 5.09
C PRO A 83 5.05 10.45 5.36
N ARG A 84 4.03 9.93 4.67
CA ARG A 84 2.65 10.38 4.81
C ARG A 84 1.77 9.19 5.19
N ALA A 85 0.73 9.46 5.97
CA ALA A 85 -0.20 8.44 6.42
C ALA A 85 -1.02 7.88 5.26
N TRP A 86 -1.27 6.58 5.31
CA TRP A 86 -2.12 5.89 4.35
C TRP A 86 -3.06 4.93 5.08
N LYS A 87 -4.20 4.66 4.44
CA LYS A 87 -5.16 3.67 4.93
C LYS A 87 -5.72 2.88 3.77
N VAL A 88 -5.86 1.57 3.95
CA VAL A 88 -6.49 0.69 2.97
C VAL A 88 -7.56 -0.11 3.68
N PHE A 89 -8.77 -0.08 3.14
CA PHE A 89 -9.93 -0.80 3.65
C PHE A 89 -10.30 -1.90 2.64
N PRO A 90 -9.76 -3.12 2.78
CA PRO A 90 -9.99 -4.17 1.77
C PRO A 90 -11.46 -4.57 1.62
N ALA A 91 -12.24 -4.42 2.68
CA ALA A 91 -13.66 -4.78 2.68
C ALA A 91 -14.57 -3.55 2.76
N GLY A 92 -14.02 -2.34 2.57
CA GLY A 92 -14.74 -1.09 2.70
C GLY A 92 -14.67 -0.51 4.11
N SER A 93 -15.28 0.67 4.29
CA SER A 93 -15.20 1.46 5.51
C SER A 93 -16.43 1.30 6.43
N ALA A 94 -17.25 0.28 6.23
CA ALA A 94 -18.38 0.00 7.10
C ALA A 94 -17.90 -0.44 8.49
N SER A 95 -18.72 -0.14 9.51
CA SER A 95 -18.39 -0.51 10.90
C SER A 95 -18.13 -2.01 11.04
N GLY A 96 -17.09 -2.36 11.78
CA GLY A 96 -16.67 -3.74 12.00
C GLY A 96 -15.73 -4.31 10.95
N ARG A 97 -15.41 -3.56 9.89
CA ARG A 97 -14.49 -4.01 8.84
C ARG A 97 -13.04 -3.74 9.22
N PRO A 98 -12.13 -4.67 8.92
CA PRO A 98 -10.70 -4.44 9.19
C PRO A 98 -10.09 -3.47 8.19
N TYR A 99 -9.06 -2.76 8.61
CA TYR A 99 -8.27 -1.91 7.73
C TYR A 99 -6.81 -1.91 8.15
N TYR A 100 -5.96 -1.49 7.22
CA TYR A 100 -4.52 -1.35 7.45
C TYR A 100 -4.13 0.11 7.33
N SER A 101 -3.25 0.56 8.20
CA SER A 101 -2.75 1.93 8.20
C SER A 101 -1.28 1.99 8.56
N GLY A 102 -0.62 3.02 8.10
CA GLY A 102 0.79 3.26 8.39
C GLY A 102 1.25 4.56 7.78
N SER A 103 2.55 4.72 7.67
CA SER A 103 3.18 5.86 7.00
C SER A 103 4.08 5.34 5.90
N ALA A 104 4.09 6.01 4.75
CA ALA A 104 4.89 5.58 3.61
C ALA A 104 5.44 6.76 2.82
N ILE A 105 6.52 6.48 2.08
CA ILE A 105 7.16 7.44 1.19
C ILE A 105 6.88 6.99 -0.24
N LEU A 106 6.45 7.93 -1.09
CA LEU A 106 6.29 7.64 -2.52
C LEU A 106 7.67 7.51 -3.15
N THR A 107 7.99 6.32 -3.61
CA THR A 107 9.31 6.01 -4.20
C THR A 107 9.28 5.92 -5.71
N SER A 108 8.10 5.66 -6.30
CA SER A 108 7.97 5.52 -7.75
C SER A 108 6.57 5.97 -8.18
N PHE A 109 6.53 6.74 -9.23
CA PHE A 109 5.27 7.20 -9.83
C PHE A 109 5.43 7.21 -11.34
N GLU A 110 4.55 6.51 -12.05
CA GLU A 110 4.58 6.42 -13.50
C GLU A 110 3.21 6.77 -14.08
N VAL A 111 3.22 7.58 -15.12
CA VAL A 111 2.04 7.88 -15.92
C VAL A 111 2.24 7.23 -17.27
N SER A 112 1.30 6.42 -17.72
CA SER A 112 1.37 5.73 -19.01
C SER A 112 0.17 6.08 -19.87
N ALA A 113 0.42 6.29 -21.16
CA ALA A 113 -0.62 6.62 -22.12
C ALA A 113 -0.38 5.83 -23.42
N ASP A 114 -1.38 5.03 -23.82
CA ASP A 114 -1.35 4.25 -25.02
C ASP A 114 -2.52 4.65 -25.92
N VAL A 115 -2.32 4.55 -27.24
CA VAL A 115 -3.39 4.80 -28.20
C VAL A 115 -4.49 3.75 -28.03
N GLY A 116 -5.71 4.22 -27.83
CA GLY A 116 -6.87 3.34 -27.66
C GLY A 116 -7.24 3.05 -26.21
N ASP A 117 -6.38 3.40 -25.26
CA ASP A 117 -6.65 3.21 -23.84
C ASP A 117 -6.72 4.54 -23.07
N ALA A 118 -7.39 4.52 -21.93
CA ALA A 118 -7.35 5.64 -21.03
C ALA A 118 -5.94 5.78 -20.42
N VAL A 119 -5.54 7.00 -20.09
CA VAL A 119 -4.27 7.24 -19.42
C VAL A 119 -4.32 6.60 -18.04
N GLY A 120 -3.27 5.83 -17.70
CA GLY A 120 -3.16 5.14 -16.44
C GLY A 120 -2.00 5.67 -15.61
N PHE A 121 -1.99 5.32 -14.33
CA PHE A 121 -0.86 5.58 -13.47
C PHE A 121 -0.55 4.36 -12.60
N SER A 122 0.70 4.28 -12.17
CA SER A 122 1.11 3.34 -11.13
C SER A 122 1.99 4.08 -10.13
N ALA A 123 1.80 3.76 -8.86
CA ALA A 123 2.55 4.38 -7.77
C ALA A 123 3.01 3.31 -6.79
N GLU A 124 4.24 3.41 -6.34
CA GLU A 124 4.79 2.55 -5.30
C GLU A 124 5.22 3.38 -4.11
N PHE A 125 4.80 2.93 -2.93
CA PHE A 125 5.15 3.55 -1.67
C PHE A 125 5.96 2.56 -0.84
N GLN A 126 7.03 3.03 -0.25
CA GLN A 126 7.79 2.26 0.73
C GLN A 126 7.26 2.61 2.12
N ASN A 127 6.72 1.63 2.82
CA ASN A 127 6.25 1.85 4.19
C ASN A 127 7.42 2.14 5.13
N SER A 128 7.28 3.14 5.97
CA SER A 128 8.26 3.53 6.97
C SER A 128 7.63 3.40 8.35
N GLY A 129 8.13 2.47 9.14
CA GLY A 129 7.60 2.19 10.47
C GLY A 129 6.57 1.06 10.49
N ALA A 130 5.80 1.00 11.55
CA ALA A 130 4.84 -0.08 11.77
C ALA A 130 3.58 0.09 10.92
N VAL A 131 3.04 -1.03 10.46
CA VAL A 131 1.69 -1.08 9.87
C VAL A 131 0.74 -1.58 10.93
N THR A 132 -0.31 -0.83 11.16
CA THR A 132 -1.32 -1.15 12.16
C THR A 132 -2.55 -1.73 11.48
N ARG A 133 -3.04 -2.85 12.00
CA ARG A 133 -4.31 -3.42 11.59
C ARG A 133 -5.36 -2.98 12.60
N GLY A 134 -6.39 -2.29 12.13
CA GLY A 134 -7.48 -1.81 12.97
C GLY A 134 -8.83 -2.31 12.48
N THR A 135 -9.87 -1.89 13.18
CA THR A 135 -11.27 -2.19 12.82
C THR A 135 -12.05 -0.88 12.84
N VAL A 136 -12.84 -0.65 11.80
CA VAL A 136 -13.67 0.55 11.68
C VAL A 136 -14.74 0.60 12.76
#